data_ad9ea9efd868fe26b46bd7a63c61bb86
#
_entry.id   ad9ea9efd868fe26b46bd7a63c61bb86
#
_cell.length_a   1.000
_cell.length_b   1.000
_cell.length_c   1.000
_cell.angle_alpha   90.00
_cell.angle_beta   90.00
_cell.angle_gamma   90.00
#
_symmetry.space_group_name_H-M   'P 1'
#
loop_
_entity.id
_entity.type
_entity.pdbx_description
1 polymer ?
#
loop_
_entity_poly.entity_id
_entity_poly.type
_entity_poly.pdbx_seq_one_letter_code
_entity_poly.pdbx_strand_id
1 'polypeptide(L)'
;TIPDALAEVREAIDFCRYYAARAREDMQPVELPGPTGERNVLRYEGRGVWAAIAPWNFPLAIFLGQVAAALVTGNTVVAKPAPQTPDIARYSIDLARKAGIPAGAIQIVAGGGDIGQVLLGDRRVVGTVFTGSVPTAKAIARNLLADDDRPLVPLIAETGGLNAMFVDSTALSEQVVRDVVISGFQSAGQRCSALRLLLLQEEIAEHTIEMLVGAMKELVVGDPANPANDIGPVIDQAAYDRLMAYRQKVADRIVFEVPVPIDGLYVPPTLVRMDSLDDLNTEWFGPIVHVATWPAGK
;
A
#
# COMPACT_ATOMS: atom_id res chain seq x y z
N THR A 1 -4.14 -1.85 14.49
CA THR A 1 -5.21 -2.00 15.48
C THR A 1 -6.18 -3.11 15.07
N ILE A 2 -7.09 -3.53 15.97
CA ILE A 2 -8.12 -4.54 15.65
C ILE A 2 -9.00 -4.10 14.48
N PRO A 3 -9.49 -2.85 14.41
CA PRO A 3 -10.23 -2.37 13.24
C PRO A 3 -9.46 -2.48 11.92
N ASP A 4 -8.16 -2.17 11.93
CA ASP A 4 -7.30 -2.30 10.75
C ASP A 4 -7.17 -3.76 10.29
N ALA A 5 -6.94 -4.68 11.24
CA ALA A 5 -6.85 -6.11 10.93
C ALA A 5 -8.16 -6.68 10.37
N LEU A 6 -9.32 -6.25 10.91
CA LEU A 6 -10.63 -6.65 10.37
C LEU A 6 -10.88 -6.09 8.97
N ALA A 7 -10.49 -4.83 8.72
CA ALA A 7 -10.61 -4.21 7.40
C ALA A 7 -9.75 -4.98 6.37
N GLU A 8 -8.54 -5.35 6.73
CA GLU A 8 -7.62 -6.10 5.87
C GLU A 8 -8.16 -7.50 5.51
N VAL A 9 -8.76 -8.22 6.47
CA VAL A 9 -9.41 -9.52 6.17
C VAL A 9 -10.56 -9.33 5.18
N ARG A 10 -11.38 -8.29 5.34
CA ARG A 10 -12.47 -7.98 4.41
C ARG A 10 -11.95 -7.66 3.02
N GLU A 11 -10.93 -6.83 2.92
CA GLU A 11 -10.28 -6.46 1.66
C GLU A 11 -9.69 -7.69 0.95
N ALA A 12 -9.04 -8.60 1.67
CA ALA A 12 -8.53 -9.85 1.12
C ALA A 12 -9.65 -10.72 0.51
N ILE A 13 -10.81 -10.81 1.17
CA ILE A 13 -11.99 -11.50 0.66
C ILE A 13 -12.52 -10.80 -0.59
N ASP A 14 -12.58 -9.48 -0.57
CA ASP A 14 -13.08 -8.68 -1.70
C ASP A 14 -12.17 -8.80 -2.93
N PHE A 15 -10.84 -8.85 -2.77
CA PHE A 15 -9.93 -9.15 -3.88
C PHE A 15 -10.22 -10.53 -4.49
N CYS A 16 -10.41 -11.57 -3.69
CA CYS A 16 -10.75 -12.89 -4.20
C CYS A 16 -12.05 -12.88 -4.99
N ARG A 17 -13.09 -12.20 -4.49
CA ARG A 17 -14.38 -12.06 -5.16
C ARG A 17 -14.28 -11.23 -6.44
N TYR A 18 -13.58 -10.12 -6.38
CA TYR A 18 -13.38 -9.21 -7.51
C TYR A 18 -12.70 -9.93 -8.67
N TYR A 19 -11.54 -10.56 -8.45
CA TYR A 19 -10.82 -11.25 -9.50
C TYR A 19 -11.58 -12.46 -10.04
N ALA A 20 -12.31 -13.18 -9.20
CA ALA A 20 -13.17 -14.26 -9.67
C ALA A 20 -14.32 -13.76 -10.56
N ALA A 21 -14.94 -12.61 -10.22
CA ALA A 21 -15.98 -12.00 -11.03
C ALA A 21 -15.40 -11.50 -12.36
N ARG A 22 -14.29 -10.74 -12.33
CA ARG A 22 -13.64 -10.23 -13.53
C ARG A 22 -13.20 -11.35 -14.50
N ALA A 23 -12.62 -12.43 -13.97
CA ALA A 23 -12.22 -13.56 -14.82
C ALA A 23 -13.42 -14.21 -15.53
N ARG A 24 -14.57 -14.30 -14.87
CA ARG A 24 -15.79 -14.84 -15.50
C ARG A 24 -16.34 -13.95 -16.60
N GLU A 25 -16.17 -12.62 -16.49
CA GLU A 25 -16.66 -11.65 -17.46
C GLU A 25 -15.65 -11.42 -18.58
N ASP A 26 -14.40 -11.08 -18.21
CA ASP A 26 -13.43 -10.50 -19.14
C ASP A 26 -12.61 -11.57 -19.88
N MET A 27 -12.54 -12.82 -19.36
CA MET A 27 -11.67 -13.87 -19.91
C MET A 27 -12.44 -14.91 -20.72
N GLN A 28 -13.72 -14.67 -21.02
CA GLN A 28 -14.46 -15.56 -21.92
C GLN A 28 -13.92 -15.45 -23.35
N PRO A 29 -13.87 -16.55 -24.10
CA PRO A 29 -13.54 -16.50 -25.52
C PRO A 29 -14.51 -15.59 -26.26
N VAL A 30 -13.98 -14.70 -27.12
CA VAL A 30 -14.76 -13.74 -27.93
C VAL A 30 -14.56 -14.06 -29.40
N GLU A 31 -15.65 -14.30 -30.14
CA GLU A 31 -15.59 -14.41 -31.60
C GLU A 31 -15.39 -13.03 -32.23
N LEU A 32 -14.39 -12.92 -33.08
CA LEU A 32 -14.03 -11.70 -33.79
C LEU A 32 -14.49 -11.77 -35.23
N PRO A 33 -14.79 -10.63 -35.89
CA PRO A 33 -15.09 -10.59 -37.33
C PRO A 33 -13.94 -11.16 -38.16
N GLY A 34 -14.28 -11.84 -39.25
CA GLY A 34 -13.29 -12.38 -40.18
C GLY A 34 -13.91 -12.62 -41.55
N PRO A 35 -13.09 -12.95 -42.60
CA PRO A 35 -13.56 -13.31 -43.91
C PRO A 35 -14.46 -14.55 -43.87
N THR A 36 -15.29 -14.72 -44.89
CA THR A 36 -16.16 -15.87 -45.05
C THR A 36 -15.36 -17.18 -45.02
N GLY A 37 -15.74 -18.10 -44.13
CA GLY A 37 -15.11 -19.41 -44.00
C GLY A 37 -14.02 -19.47 -42.90
N GLU A 38 -13.71 -18.33 -42.30
CA GLU A 38 -12.80 -18.29 -41.13
C GLU A 38 -13.57 -18.17 -39.81
N ARG A 39 -12.99 -18.73 -38.77
CA ARG A 39 -13.45 -18.55 -37.39
C ARG A 39 -12.31 -17.97 -36.55
N ASN A 40 -12.44 -16.70 -36.17
CA ASN A 40 -11.46 -15.97 -35.41
C ASN A 40 -11.92 -15.88 -33.94
N VAL A 41 -11.13 -16.38 -33.00
CA VAL A 41 -11.46 -16.39 -31.58
C VAL A 41 -10.31 -15.80 -30.78
N LEU A 42 -10.60 -14.72 -30.03
CA LEU A 42 -9.70 -14.20 -28.99
C LEU A 42 -9.93 -14.97 -27.70
N ARG A 43 -8.88 -15.49 -27.13
CA ARG A 43 -8.91 -16.11 -25.79
C ARG A 43 -7.65 -15.75 -25.00
N TYR A 44 -7.78 -15.81 -23.69
CA TYR A 44 -6.68 -15.58 -22.76
C TYR A 44 -6.15 -16.90 -22.24
N GLU A 45 -4.83 -17.00 -22.13
CA GLU A 45 -4.13 -18.17 -21.59
C GLU A 45 -3.07 -17.71 -20.58
N GLY A 46 -2.79 -18.54 -19.57
CA GLY A 46 -1.75 -18.28 -18.59
C GLY A 46 -0.36 -18.23 -19.26
N ARG A 47 0.47 -17.30 -18.86
CA ARG A 47 1.85 -17.13 -19.38
C ARG A 47 2.86 -18.07 -18.75
N GLY A 48 2.58 -18.56 -17.53
CA GLY A 48 3.48 -19.43 -16.75
C GLY A 48 3.68 -18.96 -15.31
N VAL A 49 4.93 -18.88 -14.84
CA VAL A 49 5.25 -18.54 -13.45
C VAL A 49 5.34 -17.04 -13.24
N TRP A 50 4.55 -16.53 -12.31
CA TRP A 50 4.62 -15.13 -11.85
C TRP A 50 5.31 -15.01 -10.50
N ALA A 51 6.18 -14.02 -10.35
CA ALA A 51 6.69 -13.59 -9.05
C ALA A 51 5.73 -12.58 -8.43
N ALA A 52 5.21 -12.87 -7.23
CA ALA A 52 4.39 -11.93 -6.45
C ALA A 52 5.19 -11.48 -5.23
N ILE A 53 5.52 -10.18 -5.16
CA ILE A 53 6.35 -9.59 -4.10
C ILE A 53 5.50 -8.57 -3.36
N ALA A 54 5.11 -8.92 -2.13
CA ALA A 54 4.15 -8.16 -1.34
C ALA A 54 4.81 -7.36 -0.22
N PRO A 55 4.20 -6.24 0.20
CA PRO A 55 4.66 -5.40 1.31
C PRO A 55 4.22 -5.96 2.67
N TRP A 56 4.71 -5.34 3.74
CA TRP A 56 4.38 -5.70 5.11
C TRP A 56 3.13 -4.98 5.66
N ASN A 57 2.70 -3.86 5.06
CA ASN A 57 1.63 -3.01 5.61
C ASN A 57 0.20 -3.48 5.29
N PHE A 58 0.04 -4.32 4.26
CA PHE A 58 -1.16 -5.10 3.96
C PHE A 58 -0.76 -6.54 3.68
N PRO A 59 -0.28 -7.26 4.73
CA PRO A 59 0.41 -8.54 4.54
C PRO A 59 -0.51 -9.69 4.13
N LEU A 60 -1.81 -9.55 4.29
CA LEU A 60 -2.83 -10.47 3.84
C LEU A 60 -3.50 -9.99 2.55
N ALA A 61 -4.07 -8.79 2.55
CA ALA A 61 -4.93 -8.31 1.46
C ALA A 61 -4.14 -8.13 0.16
N ILE A 62 -3.05 -7.35 0.18
CA ILE A 62 -2.24 -7.14 -1.03
C ILE A 62 -1.57 -8.45 -1.46
N PHE A 63 -1.02 -9.21 -0.52
CA PHE A 63 -0.41 -10.50 -0.82
C PHE A 63 -1.39 -11.44 -1.53
N LEU A 64 -2.57 -11.64 -0.96
CA LEU A 64 -3.57 -12.54 -1.50
C LEU A 64 -4.18 -11.99 -2.80
N GLY A 65 -4.35 -10.68 -2.92
CA GLY A 65 -4.80 -10.02 -4.14
C GLY A 65 -3.86 -10.29 -5.32
N GLN A 66 -2.55 -10.13 -5.13
CA GLN A 66 -1.55 -10.45 -6.15
C GLN A 66 -1.58 -11.92 -6.56
N VAL A 67 -1.65 -12.82 -5.59
CA VAL A 67 -1.71 -14.27 -5.82
C VAL A 67 -3.00 -14.66 -6.55
N ALA A 68 -4.15 -14.16 -6.09
CA ALA A 68 -5.46 -14.47 -6.69
C ALA A 68 -5.58 -13.98 -8.13
N ALA A 69 -5.10 -12.77 -8.43
CA ALA A 69 -5.09 -12.21 -9.79
C ALA A 69 -4.27 -13.08 -10.75
N ALA A 70 -3.08 -13.51 -10.34
CA ALA A 70 -2.24 -14.35 -11.19
C ALA A 70 -2.83 -15.75 -11.39
N LEU A 71 -3.37 -16.38 -10.33
CA LEU A 71 -3.94 -17.74 -10.40
C LEU A 71 -5.20 -17.80 -11.26
N VAL A 72 -6.12 -16.85 -11.08
CA VAL A 72 -7.41 -16.87 -11.78
C VAL A 72 -7.24 -16.69 -13.30
N THR A 73 -6.12 -16.11 -13.72
CA THR A 73 -5.74 -15.94 -15.12
C THR A 73 -4.95 -17.13 -15.69
N GLY A 74 -4.89 -18.25 -14.96
CA GLY A 74 -4.29 -19.50 -15.40
C GLY A 74 -2.77 -19.60 -15.19
N ASN A 75 -2.18 -18.70 -14.42
CA ASN A 75 -0.75 -18.71 -14.10
C ASN A 75 -0.46 -19.51 -12.81
N THR A 76 0.82 -19.81 -12.58
CA THR A 76 1.33 -20.25 -11.29
C THR A 76 2.11 -19.15 -10.61
N VAL A 77 2.25 -19.21 -9.28
CA VAL A 77 2.83 -18.10 -8.51
C VAL A 77 3.93 -18.59 -7.58
N VAL A 78 5.06 -17.88 -7.60
CA VAL A 78 6.05 -17.90 -6.52
C VAL A 78 5.89 -16.59 -5.75
N ALA A 79 5.32 -16.69 -4.55
CA ALA A 79 4.99 -15.53 -3.72
C ALA A 79 6.05 -15.28 -2.65
N LYS A 80 6.51 -14.04 -2.57
CA LYS A 80 7.48 -13.57 -1.57
C LYS A 80 6.84 -12.50 -0.69
N PRO A 81 6.36 -12.86 0.50
CA PRO A 81 5.90 -11.87 1.48
C PRO A 81 7.06 -11.03 2.00
N ALA A 82 6.75 -9.91 2.64
CA ALA A 82 7.73 -9.13 3.36
C ALA A 82 8.31 -9.92 4.55
N PRO A 83 9.61 -9.71 4.87
CA PRO A 83 10.26 -10.42 5.99
C PRO A 83 9.59 -10.16 7.35
N GLN A 84 8.92 -9.03 7.52
CA GLN A 84 8.26 -8.65 8.76
C GLN A 84 6.95 -9.42 9.02
N THR A 85 6.32 -9.99 7.96
CA THR A 85 4.96 -10.55 8.07
C THR A 85 4.80 -11.89 7.31
N PRO A 86 5.71 -12.87 7.51
CA PRO A 86 5.68 -14.11 6.73
C PRO A 86 4.55 -15.07 7.15
N ASP A 87 4.11 -15.02 8.41
CA ASP A 87 3.21 -16.04 8.97
C ASP A 87 1.79 -15.92 8.43
N ILE A 88 1.26 -14.71 8.31
CA ILE A 88 -0.08 -14.50 7.74
C ILE A 88 -0.14 -14.90 6.26
N ALA A 89 0.94 -14.65 5.51
CA ALA A 89 1.06 -15.09 4.13
C ALA A 89 1.06 -16.63 4.03
N ARG A 90 1.84 -17.31 4.87
CA ARG A 90 1.87 -18.78 4.94
C ARG A 90 0.49 -19.34 5.29
N TYR A 91 -0.15 -18.77 6.32
CA TYR A 91 -1.48 -19.19 6.73
C TYR A 91 -2.51 -19.03 5.60
N SER A 92 -2.46 -17.93 4.85
CA SER A 92 -3.36 -17.70 3.71
C SER A 92 -3.17 -18.74 2.57
N ILE A 93 -1.92 -19.15 2.28
CA ILE A 93 -1.62 -20.19 1.30
C ILE A 93 -2.14 -21.56 1.78
N ASP A 94 -2.02 -21.86 3.06
CA ASP A 94 -2.57 -23.11 3.62
C ASP A 94 -4.09 -23.14 3.53
N LEU A 95 -4.76 -21.99 3.74
CA LEU A 95 -6.20 -21.87 3.50
C LEU A 95 -6.57 -22.06 2.02
N ALA A 96 -5.80 -21.44 1.11
CA ALA A 96 -6.00 -21.59 -0.33
C ALA A 96 -5.88 -23.06 -0.78
N ARG A 97 -4.89 -23.80 -0.25
CA ARG A 97 -4.73 -25.23 -0.50
C ARG A 97 -5.89 -26.06 0.06
N LYS A 98 -6.37 -25.76 1.27
CA LYS A 98 -7.57 -26.37 1.85
C LYS A 98 -8.82 -26.08 1.04
N ALA A 99 -8.89 -24.92 0.39
CA ALA A 99 -9.98 -24.56 -0.51
C ALA A 99 -9.88 -25.22 -1.91
N GLY A 100 -8.85 -26.04 -2.17
CA GLY A 100 -8.71 -26.83 -3.39
C GLY A 100 -7.73 -26.27 -4.42
N ILE A 101 -6.98 -25.20 -4.11
CA ILE A 101 -5.91 -24.74 -4.99
C ILE A 101 -4.79 -25.80 -5.02
N PRO A 102 -4.37 -26.27 -6.22
CA PRO A 102 -3.32 -27.28 -6.31
C PRO A 102 -2.00 -26.82 -5.68
N ALA A 103 -1.34 -27.70 -4.94
CA ALA A 103 -0.09 -27.36 -4.24
C ALA A 103 1.01 -26.88 -5.18
N GLY A 104 1.03 -27.35 -6.43
CA GLY A 104 1.97 -26.90 -7.47
C GLY A 104 1.69 -25.49 -8.03
N ALA A 105 0.49 -24.95 -7.83
CA ALA A 105 0.09 -23.66 -8.37
C ALA A 105 0.64 -22.47 -7.57
N ILE A 106 0.88 -22.65 -6.26
CA ILE A 106 1.40 -21.58 -5.38
C ILE A 106 2.58 -22.12 -4.59
N GLN A 107 3.71 -21.43 -4.69
CA GLN A 107 4.88 -21.62 -3.83
C GLN A 107 5.16 -20.33 -3.06
N ILE A 108 5.68 -20.45 -1.84
CA ILE A 108 6.06 -19.32 -1.01
C ILE A 108 7.55 -19.40 -0.73
N VAL A 109 8.25 -18.27 -0.88
CA VAL A 109 9.66 -18.12 -0.54
C VAL A 109 9.81 -17.02 0.50
N ALA A 110 10.52 -17.32 1.59
CA ALA A 110 10.82 -16.34 2.62
C ALA A 110 12.20 -15.72 2.40
N GLY A 111 12.35 -14.45 2.74
CA GLY A 111 13.63 -13.76 2.69
C GLY A 111 13.53 -12.28 2.33
N GLY A 112 14.67 -11.62 2.33
CA GLY A 112 14.83 -10.20 2.04
C GLY A 112 14.86 -9.86 0.56
N GLY A 113 15.50 -8.74 0.25
CA GLY A 113 15.68 -8.26 -1.12
C GLY A 113 16.60 -9.16 -1.96
N ASP A 114 17.57 -9.83 -1.34
CA ASP A 114 18.47 -10.81 -1.93
C ASP A 114 17.71 -11.99 -2.55
N ILE A 115 16.78 -12.59 -1.81
CA ILE A 115 15.91 -13.66 -2.31
C ILE A 115 15.01 -13.13 -3.44
N GLY A 116 14.50 -11.89 -3.32
CA GLY A 116 13.75 -11.24 -4.39
C GLY A 116 14.57 -11.12 -5.68
N GLN A 117 15.84 -10.74 -5.60
CA GLN A 117 16.73 -10.65 -6.77
C GLN A 117 16.98 -12.00 -7.42
N VAL A 118 17.23 -13.05 -6.63
CA VAL A 118 17.39 -14.43 -7.15
C VAL A 118 16.12 -14.91 -7.85
N LEU A 119 14.96 -14.70 -7.23
CA LEU A 119 13.67 -15.06 -7.83
C LEU A 119 13.44 -14.37 -9.18
N LEU A 120 13.70 -13.06 -9.24
CA LEU A 120 13.51 -12.27 -10.46
C LEU A 120 14.54 -12.57 -11.56
N GLY A 121 15.73 -13.01 -11.19
CA GLY A 121 16.77 -13.45 -12.14
C GLY A 121 16.48 -14.80 -12.80
N ASP A 122 15.55 -15.59 -12.28
CA ASP A 122 15.20 -16.87 -12.88
C ASP A 122 14.39 -16.68 -14.18
N ARG A 123 14.89 -17.20 -15.30
CA ARG A 123 14.26 -17.05 -16.62
C ARG A 123 12.87 -17.71 -16.74
N ARG A 124 12.51 -18.59 -15.82
CA ARG A 124 11.16 -19.21 -15.75
C ARG A 124 10.10 -18.26 -15.26
N VAL A 125 10.49 -17.17 -14.58
CA VAL A 125 9.55 -16.10 -14.16
C VAL A 125 9.20 -15.27 -15.39
N VAL A 126 7.94 -15.32 -15.81
CA VAL A 126 7.43 -14.67 -17.04
C VAL A 126 6.56 -13.44 -16.78
N GLY A 127 6.41 -13.08 -15.52
CA GLY A 127 5.68 -11.88 -15.06
C GLY A 127 5.99 -11.59 -13.62
N THR A 128 5.90 -10.33 -13.23
CA THR A 128 6.15 -9.88 -11.86
C THR A 128 5.08 -8.89 -11.43
N VAL A 129 4.52 -9.12 -10.25
CA VAL A 129 3.68 -8.16 -9.53
C VAL A 129 4.36 -7.77 -8.23
N PHE A 130 4.48 -6.48 -7.99
CA PHE A 130 5.18 -5.89 -6.86
C PHE A 130 4.36 -4.78 -6.22
N THR A 131 4.34 -4.74 -4.90
CA THR A 131 3.89 -3.58 -4.14
C THR A 131 4.92 -3.23 -3.08
N GLY A 132 5.32 -1.96 -3.03
CA GLY A 132 6.33 -1.49 -2.07
C GLY A 132 6.93 -0.14 -2.43
N SER A 133 8.20 0.09 -2.11
CA SER A 133 8.84 1.39 -2.33
C SER A 133 9.25 1.63 -3.79
N VAL A 134 9.22 2.89 -4.23
CA VAL A 134 9.71 3.32 -5.56
C VAL A 134 11.15 2.88 -5.84
N PRO A 135 12.11 3.03 -4.91
CA PRO A 135 13.48 2.54 -5.15
C PRO A 135 13.54 1.04 -5.42
N THR A 136 12.74 0.23 -4.70
CA THR A 136 12.67 -1.22 -4.91
C THR A 136 12.04 -1.55 -6.27
N ALA A 137 10.95 -0.88 -6.67
CA ALA A 137 10.33 -1.06 -7.99
C ALA A 137 11.34 -0.79 -9.12
N LYS A 138 12.12 0.30 -9.00
CA LYS A 138 13.19 0.62 -9.97
C LYS A 138 14.32 -0.43 -9.97
N ALA A 139 14.67 -1.00 -8.82
CA ALA A 139 15.65 -2.07 -8.74
C ALA A 139 15.16 -3.35 -9.42
N ILE A 140 13.88 -3.70 -9.21
CA ILE A 140 13.20 -4.82 -9.88
C ILE A 140 13.22 -4.62 -11.40
N ALA A 141 12.81 -3.45 -11.88
CA ALA A 141 12.82 -3.14 -13.31
C ALA A 141 14.20 -3.32 -13.94
N ARG A 142 15.27 -2.82 -13.30
CA ARG A 142 16.65 -3.01 -13.76
C ARG A 142 17.06 -4.48 -13.79
N ASN A 143 16.69 -5.26 -12.77
CA ASN A 143 17.00 -6.70 -12.71
C ASN A 143 16.33 -7.46 -13.86
N LEU A 144 15.04 -7.16 -14.14
CA LEU A 144 14.30 -7.81 -15.23
C LEU A 144 14.83 -7.48 -16.63
N LEU A 145 15.50 -6.33 -16.79
CA LEU A 145 16.09 -5.85 -18.03
C LEU A 145 17.60 -6.14 -18.13
N ALA A 146 18.22 -6.76 -17.11
CA ALA A 146 19.65 -6.98 -17.08
C ALA A 146 20.15 -8.11 -17.99
N ASP A 147 19.27 -8.97 -18.46
CA ASP A 147 19.57 -10.10 -19.35
C ASP A 147 18.99 -9.80 -20.74
N ASP A 148 19.87 -9.39 -21.67
CA ASP A 148 19.50 -8.99 -23.03
C ASP A 148 18.86 -10.14 -23.84
N ASP A 149 19.15 -11.39 -23.51
CA ASP A 149 18.60 -12.57 -24.18
C ASP A 149 17.24 -13.01 -23.62
N ARG A 150 16.78 -12.37 -22.56
CA ARG A 150 15.50 -12.68 -21.93
C ARG A 150 14.36 -11.93 -22.62
N PRO A 151 13.24 -12.60 -22.94
CA PRO A 151 12.04 -11.90 -23.39
C PRO A 151 11.58 -10.86 -22.36
N LEU A 152 10.97 -9.77 -22.81
CA LEU A 152 10.43 -8.74 -21.91
C LEU A 152 9.43 -9.34 -20.91
N VAL A 153 9.73 -9.17 -19.65
CA VAL A 153 8.90 -9.62 -18.53
C VAL A 153 8.01 -8.48 -18.06
N PRO A 154 6.69 -8.62 -18.13
CA PRO A 154 5.77 -7.61 -17.59
C PRO A 154 6.04 -7.37 -16.10
N LEU A 155 6.11 -6.11 -15.72
CA LEU A 155 6.18 -5.65 -14.34
C LEU A 155 4.93 -4.81 -14.03
N ILE A 156 4.12 -5.28 -13.09
CA ILE A 156 3.04 -4.52 -12.48
C ILE A 156 3.58 -4.04 -11.13
N ALA A 157 3.80 -2.74 -10.99
CA ALA A 157 4.40 -2.17 -9.79
C ALA A 157 3.49 -1.09 -9.19
N GLU A 158 3.00 -1.36 -7.98
CA GLU A 158 2.28 -0.42 -7.15
C GLU A 158 3.22 0.16 -6.10
N THR A 159 3.28 1.48 -6.01
CA THR A 159 4.20 2.17 -5.10
C THR A 159 3.50 3.27 -4.33
N GLY A 160 4.13 3.77 -3.28
CA GLY A 160 3.66 4.93 -2.53
C GLY A 160 3.77 6.24 -3.31
N GLY A 161 3.37 7.32 -2.67
CA GLY A 161 3.40 8.67 -3.23
C GLY A 161 3.15 9.75 -2.18
N LEU A 162 3.12 10.99 -2.63
CA LEU A 162 2.76 12.15 -1.83
C LEU A 162 1.28 12.48 -2.05
N ASN A 163 0.39 11.70 -1.42
CA ASN A 163 -1.05 11.89 -1.58
C ASN A 163 -1.49 13.22 -0.98
N ALA A 164 -2.23 14.00 -1.74
CA ALA A 164 -2.69 15.32 -1.35
C ALA A 164 -4.22 15.38 -1.27
N MET A 165 -4.71 16.16 -0.30
CA MET A 165 -6.12 16.55 -0.19
C MET A 165 -6.21 18.05 -0.39
N PHE A 166 -6.99 18.46 -1.39
CA PHE A 166 -7.28 19.88 -1.67
C PHE A 166 -8.64 20.22 -1.06
N VAL A 167 -8.67 21.29 -0.29
CA VAL A 167 -9.86 21.74 0.44
C VAL A 167 -10.09 23.22 0.15
N ASP A 168 -11.20 23.51 -0.48
CA ASP A 168 -11.67 24.87 -0.72
C ASP A 168 -12.69 25.34 0.33
N SER A 169 -13.09 26.59 0.27
CA SER A 169 -14.01 27.23 1.23
C SER A 169 -15.45 26.68 1.19
N THR A 170 -15.78 25.81 0.23
CA THR A 170 -17.12 25.17 0.13
C THR A 170 -17.17 23.81 0.88
N ALA A 171 -16.02 23.33 1.32
CA ALA A 171 -15.93 22.05 2.04
C ALA A 171 -16.53 22.15 3.44
N LEU A 172 -17.11 21.04 3.91
CA LEU A 172 -17.58 20.92 5.29
C LEU A 172 -16.40 20.54 6.20
N SER A 173 -15.97 21.47 7.05
CA SER A 173 -14.75 21.33 7.86
C SER A 173 -14.76 20.09 8.74
N GLU A 174 -15.92 19.68 9.30
CA GLU A 174 -16.05 18.46 10.12
C GLU A 174 -15.75 17.19 9.33
N GLN A 175 -16.17 17.12 8.07
CA GLN A 175 -15.83 15.98 7.19
C GLN A 175 -14.36 15.99 6.81
N VAL A 176 -13.79 17.15 6.50
CA VAL A 176 -12.36 17.31 6.22
C VAL A 176 -11.54 16.81 7.39
N VAL A 177 -11.83 17.24 8.61
CA VAL A 177 -11.12 16.83 9.83
C VAL A 177 -11.19 15.32 10.02
N ARG A 178 -12.38 14.73 9.92
CA ARG A 178 -12.57 13.29 10.02
C ARG A 178 -11.74 12.53 8.97
N ASP A 179 -11.80 12.98 7.72
CA ASP A 179 -11.13 12.32 6.61
C ASP A 179 -9.60 12.46 6.71
N VAL A 180 -9.09 13.60 7.20
CA VAL A 180 -7.66 13.81 7.48
C VAL A 180 -7.19 12.87 8.59
N VAL A 181 -7.93 12.77 9.71
CA VAL A 181 -7.57 11.88 10.83
C VAL A 181 -7.51 10.42 10.36
N ILE A 182 -8.53 9.96 9.65
CA ILE A 182 -8.58 8.59 9.13
C ILE A 182 -7.46 8.34 8.12
N SER A 183 -7.31 9.22 7.13
CA SER A 183 -6.35 9.02 6.04
C SER A 183 -4.91 9.21 6.48
N GLY A 184 -4.62 10.15 7.38
CA GLY A 184 -3.27 10.49 7.79
C GLY A 184 -2.71 9.62 8.91
N PHE A 185 -3.56 9.17 9.83
CA PHE A 185 -3.09 8.57 11.09
C PHE A 185 -3.50 7.11 11.31
N GLN A 186 -4.58 6.64 10.68
CA GLN A 186 -4.96 5.22 10.78
C GLN A 186 -3.81 4.31 10.33
N SER A 187 -3.62 3.15 10.97
CA SER A 187 -2.49 2.24 10.78
C SER A 187 -1.12 2.94 10.98
N ALA A 188 -1.04 3.94 11.87
CA ALA A 188 0.12 4.80 12.08
C ALA A 188 0.61 5.47 10.77
N GLY A 189 -0.31 5.84 9.87
CA GLY A 189 0.02 6.44 8.58
C GLY A 189 0.79 5.53 7.62
N GLN A 190 0.86 4.22 7.89
CA GLN A 190 1.67 3.25 7.14
C GLN A 190 0.87 2.65 5.96
N ARG A 191 0.23 3.50 5.17
CA ARG A 191 -0.51 3.12 3.96
C ARG A 191 0.02 3.86 2.75
N CYS A 192 0.06 3.20 1.60
CA CYS A 192 0.39 3.85 0.32
C CYS A 192 -0.62 4.94 -0.06
N SER A 193 -1.87 4.82 0.43
CA SER A 193 -2.96 5.79 0.25
C SER A 193 -3.07 6.83 1.37
N ALA A 194 -2.20 6.81 2.39
CA ALA A 194 -2.29 7.75 3.51
C ALA A 194 -2.05 9.20 3.04
N LEU A 195 -2.82 10.12 3.60
CA LEU A 195 -2.66 11.54 3.37
C LEU A 195 -1.29 12.01 3.85
N ARG A 196 -0.53 12.68 2.97
CA ARG A 196 0.76 13.26 3.29
C ARG A 196 0.73 14.79 3.28
N LEU A 197 -0.14 15.36 2.46
CA LEU A 197 -0.24 16.80 2.24
C LEU A 197 -1.71 17.26 2.25
N LEU A 198 -2.05 18.09 3.22
CA LEU A 198 -3.31 18.79 3.31
C LEU A 198 -3.14 20.21 2.78
N LEU A 199 -3.84 20.55 1.72
CA LEU A 199 -3.84 21.86 1.08
C LEU A 199 -5.15 22.58 1.40
N LEU A 200 -5.10 23.62 2.23
CA LEU A 200 -6.25 24.38 2.68
C LEU A 200 -6.30 25.73 1.99
N GLN A 201 -7.46 26.15 1.52
CA GLN A 201 -7.68 27.53 1.11
C GLN A 201 -7.49 28.48 2.30
N GLU A 202 -6.79 29.60 2.09
CA GLU A 202 -6.33 30.50 3.19
C GLU A 202 -7.46 30.92 4.13
N GLU A 203 -8.65 31.21 3.58
CA GLU A 203 -9.79 31.71 4.35
C GLU A 203 -10.32 30.75 5.40
N ILE A 204 -10.14 29.44 5.20
CA ILE A 204 -10.63 28.39 6.11
C ILE A 204 -9.50 27.70 6.88
N ALA A 205 -8.26 28.01 6.55
CA ALA A 205 -7.11 27.21 6.99
C ALA A 205 -6.96 27.19 8.52
N GLU A 206 -6.92 28.35 9.17
CA GLU A 206 -6.69 28.38 10.62
C GLU A 206 -7.84 27.74 11.40
N HIS A 207 -9.08 27.93 10.98
CA HIS A 207 -10.23 27.28 11.60
C HIS A 207 -10.19 25.76 11.44
N THR A 208 -9.86 25.28 10.23
CA THR A 208 -9.75 23.84 9.95
C THR A 208 -8.58 23.20 10.72
N ILE A 209 -7.45 23.89 10.83
CA ILE A 209 -6.30 23.44 11.63
C ILE A 209 -6.66 23.34 13.11
N GLU A 210 -7.35 24.34 13.66
CA GLU A 210 -7.81 24.33 15.06
C GLU A 210 -8.72 23.12 15.34
N MET A 211 -9.71 22.87 14.46
CA MET A 211 -10.58 21.70 14.55
C MET A 211 -9.81 20.39 14.45
N LEU A 212 -8.84 20.30 13.52
CA LEU A 212 -7.99 19.12 13.35
C LEU A 212 -7.16 18.85 14.60
N VAL A 213 -6.55 19.88 15.17
CA VAL A 213 -5.81 19.75 16.45
C VAL A 213 -6.74 19.31 17.57
N GLY A 214 -7.98 19.80 17.61
CA GLY A 214 -9.01 19.33 18.54
C GLY A 214 -9.29 17.84 18.41
N ALA A 215 -9.47 17.36 17.18
CA ALA A 215 -9.68 15.93 16.91
C ALA A 215 -8.44 15.08 17.21
N MET A 216 -7.24 15.57 16.91
CA MET A 216 -5.99 14.87 17.22
C MET A 216 -5.76 14.70 18.74
N LYS A 217 -6.25 15.60 19.57
CA LYS A 217 -6.16 15.49 21.05
C LYS A 217 -6.96 14.31 21.62
N GLU A 218 -7.98 13.86 20.90
CA GLU A 218 -8.81 12.71 21.30
C GLU A 218 -8.18 11.37 20.89
N LEU A 219 -7.13 11.37 20.05
CA LEU A 219 -6.48 10.13 19.59
C LEU A 219 -5.66 9.49 20.69
N VAL A 220 -5.83 8.18 20.85
CA VAL A 220 -5.08 7.38 21.81
C VAL A 220 -4.10 6.46 21.09
N VAL A 221 -2.81 6.63 21.38
CA VAL A 221 -1.73 5.79 20.82
C VAL A 221 -1.32 4.74 21.84
N GLY A 222 -1.26 3.47 21.43
CA GLY A 222 -0.88 2.40 22.34
C GLY A 222 -0.92 1.01 21.72
N ASP A 223 -0.98 -0.01 22.59
CA ASP A 223 -1.04 -1.42 22.17
C ASP A 223 -2.22 -1.65 21.21
N PRO A 224 -1.96 -2.10 19.97
CA PRO A 224 -2.99 -2.32 18.96
C PRO A 224 -3.99 -3.43 19.31
N ALA A 225 -3.67 -4.29 20.26
CA ALA A 225 -4.59 -5.31 20.77
C ALA A 225 -5.66 -4.74 21.71
N ASN A 226 -5.43 -3.54 22.27
CA ASN A 226 -6.43 -2.84 23.08
C ASN A 226 -7.41 -2.10 22.16
N PRO A 227 -8.72 -2.44 22.16
CA PRO A 227 -9.71 -1.80 21.30
C PRO A 227 -9.95 -0.31 21.61
N ALA A 228 -9.47 0.19 22.75
CA ALA A 228 -9.55 1.61 23.11
C ALA A 228 -8.44 2.46 22.47
N ASN A 229 -7.46 1.85 21.82
CA ASN A 229 -6.37 2.55 21.16
C ASN A 229 -6.65 2.72 19.67
N ASP A 230 -6.50 3.94 19.17
CA ASP A 230 -6.75 4.30 17.77
C ASP A 230 -5.56 3.99 16.87
N ILE A 231 -4.34 4.15 17.40
CA ILE A 231 -3.10 4.09 16.62
C ILE A 231 -2.09 3.19 17.31
N GLY A 232 -1.53 2.25 16.55
CA GLY A 232 -0.50 1.32 16.99
C GLY A 232 0.93 1.83 16.69
N PRO A 233 1.96 0.96 16.89
CA PRO A 233 3.35 1.27 16.58
C PRO A 233 3.63 1.26 15.07
N VAL A 234 4.80 1.79 14.70
CA VAL A 234 5.37 1.57 13.37
C VAL A 234 6.02 0.19 13.29
N ILE A 235 6.27 -0.28 12.07
CA ILE A 235 6.60 -1.69 11.78
C ILE A 235 7.91 -2.17 12.39
N ASP A 236 8.95 -1.34 12.39
CA ASP A 236 10.28 -1.73 12.86
C ASP A 236 11.10 -0.53 13.34
N GLN A 237 12.25 -0.81 13.93
CA GLN A 237 13.17 0.20 14.46
C GLN A 237 13.68 1.16 13.38
N ALA A 238 13.94 0.66 12.17
CA ALA A 238 14.45 1.49 11.07
C ALA A 238 13.40 2.53 10.62
N ALA A 239 12.12 2.14 10.57
CA ALA A 239 11.02 3.06 10.31
C ALA A 239 10.89 4.12 11.43
N TYR A 240 10.97 3.68 12.68
CA TYR A 240 10.91 4.57 13.84
C TYR A 240 12.04 5.61 13.80
N ASP A 241 13.29 5.17 13.66
CA ASP A 241 14.46 6.05 13.67
C ASP A 241 14.40 7.09 12.55
N ARG A 242 13.98 6.66 11.35
CA ARG A 242 13.83 7.54 10.19
C ARG A 242 12.77 8.62 10.42
N LEU A 243 11.62 8.25 10.97
CA LEU A 243 10.53 9.18 11.22
C LEU A 243 10.86 10.14 12.36
N MET A 244 11.50 9.66 13.43
CA MET A 244 11.93 10.51 14.54
C MET A 244 13.02 11.50 14.13
N ALA A 245 13.98 11.07 13.29
CA ALA A 245 14.98 11.96 12.71
C ALA A 245 14.36 13.08 11.84
N TYR A 246 13.33 12.73 11.08
CA TYR A 246 12.60 13.73 10.29
C TYR A 246 11.86 14.72 11.19
N ARG A 247 11.16 14.24 12.22
CA ARG A 247 10.44 15.10 13.17
C ARG A 247 11.38 16.11 13.86
N GLN A 248 12.61 15.71 14.18
CA GLN A 248 13.63 16.62 14.70
C GLN A 248 13.99 17.72 13.69
N LYS A 249 14.07 17.38 12.40
CA LYS A 249 14.37 18.35 11.33
C LYS A 249 13.29 19.42 11.15
N VAL A 250 12.04 19.09 11.45
CA VAL A 250 10.87 19.96 11.26
C VAL A 250 10.28 20.44 12.59
N ALA A 251 11.04 20.33 13.68
CA ALA A 251 10.55 20.59 15.03
C ALA A 251 9.97 22.01 15.22
N ASP A 252 10.55 22.99 14.56
CA ASP A 252 10.11 24.40 14.54
C ASP A 252 8.81 24.64 13.74
N ARG A 253 8.39 23.66 12.92
CA ARG A 253 7.18 23.72 12.08
C ARG A 253 6.08 22.78 12.57
N ILE A 254 6.28 22.07 13.68
CA ILE A 254 5.26 21.20 14.28
C ILE A 254 4.16 22.08 14.87
N VAL A 255 2.94 21.92 14.33
CA VAL A 255 1.73 22.58 14.84
C VAL A 255 1.21 21.88 16.07
N PHE A 256 1.16 20.53 16.00
CA PHE A 256 0.68 19.68 17.09
C PHE A 256 1.22 18.26 16.94
N GLU A 257 1.38 17.57 18.07
CA GLU A 257 1.72 16.16 18.15
C GLU A 257 0.92 15.47 19.24
N VAL A 258 0.50 14.23 18.98
CA VAL A 258 -0.22 13.41 19.97
C VAL A 258 0.78 12.76 20.90
N PRO A 259 0.56 12.79 22.24
CA PRO A 259 1.40 12.06 23.17
C PRO A 259 1.41 10.56 22.91
N VAL A 260 2.55 9.92 23.10
CA VAL A 260 2.72 8.47 22.88
C VAL A 260 3.36 7.81 24.11
N PRO A 261 3.19 6.48 24.26
CA PRO A 261 3.93 5.71 25.29
C PRO A 261 5.44 5.86 25.13
N ILE A 262 6.16 5.84 26.24
CA ILE A 262 7.63 5.97 26.27
C ILE A 262 8.30 4.70 25.71
N ASP A 263 7.72 3.53 26.02
CA ASP A 263 8.25 2.23 25.60
C ASP A 263 7.53 1.75 24.34
N GLY A 264 8.29 1.30 23.34
CA GLY A 264 7.77 0.78 22.08
C GLY A 264 8.12 1.67 20.88
N LEU A 265 7.71 1.24 19.72
CA LEU A 265 7.98 1.93 18.44
C LEU A 265 6.85 2.89 18.06
N TYR A 266 6.41 3.70 18.99
CA TYR A 266 5.31 4.65 18.78
C TYR A 266 5.85 5.99 18.29
N VAL A 267 5.51 6.33 17.06
CA VAL A 267 5.80 7.66 16.48
C VAL A 267 4.61 8.56 16.74
N PRO A 268 4.80 9.73 17.38
CA PRO A 268 3.72 10.67 17.62
C PRO A 268 3.01 11.08 16.31
N PRO A 269 1.68 10.90 16.20
CA PRO A 269 0.91 11.53 15.13
C PRO A 269 1.17 13.04 15.11
N THR A 270 1.68 13.54 13.99
CA THR A 270 2.26 14.88 13.92
C THR A 270 1.64 15.68 12.77
N LEU A 271 1.23 16.91 13.04
CA LEU A 271 0.82 17.90 12.04
C LEU A 271 1.96 18.90 11.87
N VAL A 272 2.47 19.05 10.64
CA VAL A 272 3.60 19.92 10.30
C VAL A 272 3.13 21.01 9.34
N ARG A 273 3.37 22.29 9.66
CA ARG A 273 3.11 23.41 8.73
C ARG A 273 4.22 23.50 7.70
N MET A 274 3.86 23.72 6.45
CA MET A 274 4.80 23.88 5.34
C MET A 274 4.78 25.32 4.84
N ASP A 275 5.96 25.90 4.63
CA ASP A 275 6.11 27.21 4.02
C ASP A 275 6.20 27.12 2.49
N SER A 276 6.72 26.00 1.98
CA SER A 276 6.81 25.72 0.55
C SER A 276 6.53 24.23 0.28
N LEU A 277 5.84 23.95 -0.82
CA LEU A 277 5.60 22.58 -1.28
C LEU A 277 6.90 21.86 -1.71
N ASP A 278 7.92 22.62 -2.12
CA ASP A 278 9.23 22.10 -2.53
C ASP A 278 9.97 21.41 -1.37
N ASP A 279 9.61 21.71 -0.12
CA ASP A 279 10.18 21.06 1.06
C ASP A 279 9.70 19.61 1.25
N LEU A 280 8.58 19.21 0.60
CA LEU A 280 8.03 17.87 0.67
C LEU A 280 8.34 17.07 -0.60
N ASN A 281 9.55 16.55 -0.69
CA ASN A 281 10.04 15.76 -1.83
C ASN A 281 10.19 14.26 -1.55
N THR A 282 9.85 13.84 -0.33
CA THR A 282 10.00 12.46 0.14
C THR A 282 8.74 12.01 0.87
N GLU A 283 8.28 10.80 0.57
CA GLU A 283 7.20 10.17 1.33
C GLU A 283 7.71 9.75 2.72
N TRP A 284 7.10 10.33 3.74
CA TRP A 284 7.31 9.95 5.13
C TRP A 284 6.24 8.92 5.53
N PHE A 285 6.58 7.64 5.39
CA PHE A 285 5.66 6.52 5.57
C PHE A 285 5.39 6.25 7.05
N GLY A 286 4.61 7.15 7.65
CA GLY A 286 4.30 7.19 9.07
C GLY A 286 3.19 8.20 9.38
N PRO A 287 2.84 8.41 10.66
CA PRO A 287 1.72 9.25 11.07
C PRO A 287 2.08 10.76 11.06
N ILE A 288 2.53 11.26 9.91
CA ILE A 288 2.93 12.65 9.73
C ILE A 288 2.15 13.23 8.56
N VAL A 289 1.34 14.26 8.84
CA VAL A 289 0.58 15.01 7.86
C VAL A 289 1.18 16.43 7.76
N HIS A 290 1.44 16.86 6.54
CA HIS A 290 1.88 18.22 6.25
C HIS A 290 0.69 19.08 5.85
N VAL A 291 0.66 20.32 6.30
CA VAL A 291 -0.38 21.28 5.92
C VAL A 291 0.25 22.51 5.28
N ALA A 292 -0.29 22.91 4.14
CA ALA A 292 0.05 24.15 3.46
C ALA A 292 -1.23 24.88 3.04
N THR A 293 -1.12 26.15 2.75
CA THR A 293 -2.26 26.96 2.31
C THR A 293 -2.10 27.42 0.87
N TRP A 294 -3.20 27.73 0.23
CA TRP A 294 -3.25 28.30 -1.10
C TRP A 294 -4.28 29.42 -1.17
N PRO A 295 -3.98 30.54 -1.90
CA PRO A 295 -4.88 31.67 -1.99
C PRO A 295 -6.05 31.43 -2.92
N ALA A 296 -7.22 32.01 -2.61
CA ALA A 296 -8.38 31.96 -3.48
C ALA A 296 -8.07 32.51 -4.89
N GLY A 297 -8.61 31.86 -5.91
CA GLY A 297 -8.50 32.32 -7.30
C GLY A 297 -7.19 31.95 -8.02
N LYS A 298 -6.42 31.03 -7.48
CA LYS A 298 -5.21 30.48 -8.11
C LYS A 298 -5.30 29.00 -8.37
#